data_d61cef8b4e43a683dee5a15a7303578f
#
_entry.id   d61cef8b4e43a683dee5a15a7303578f
#
_cell.length_a   1.000
_cell.length_b   1.000
_cell.length_c   1.000
_cell.angle_alpha   90.00
_cell.angle_beta   90.00
_cell.angle_gamma   90.00
#
_symmetry.space_group_name_H-M   'P 1'
#
loop_
_entity.id
_entity.type
_entity.pdbx_description
1 polymer ?
#
loop_
_entity_poly.entity_id
_entity_poly.type
_entity_poly.pdbx_seq_one_letter_code
_entity_poly.pdbx_strand_id
1 'polypeptide(L)'
;MMSERLQTGISALDRQLDGGIPAGSVVALTAAPASQAELFLYELTGARDTLYLTIDRTSDAVANSIEAAPTSTGDPTVRDVTGDAPLDNTSKLIAALPDASNLIVDPIDVLERHEPPRYRKFMNELQNQVYNTDSLAVLHCLDGHAVPELRDTTVHMADVVFQLQTKLKGDRVENRLTVPKFRGGRALSDAIKLDLTEAIDIDTSRDIA
;
A
#
# COMPACT_ATOMS: atom_id res chain seq x y z
N MET A 1 -25.39 5.44 -3.86
CA MET A 1 -24.50 6.61 -3.74
C MET A 1 -23.13 6.15 -4.23
N MET A 2 -22.48 6.93 -5.07
CA MET A 2 -21.08 6.64 -5.43
C MET A 2 -20.23 6.95 -4.17
N SER A 3 -19.41 5.99 -3.74
CA SER A 3 -18.46 6.22 -2.65
C SER A 3 -17.50 7.35 -3.05
N GLU A 4 -17.14 8.20 -2.10
CA GLU A 4 -16.09 9.20 -2.29
C GLU A 4 -14.80 8.50 -2.73
N ARG A 5 -14.02 9.18 -3.61
CA ARG A 5 -12.75 8.67 -4.11
C ARG A 5 -11.60 9.40 -3.41
N LEU A 6 -10.69 8.62 -2.88
CA LEU A 6 -9.48 9.12 -2.26
C LEU A 6 -8.31 9.02 -3.26
N GLN A 7 -7.70 10.15 -3.56
CA GLN A 7 -6.54 10.21 -4.47
C GLN A 7 -5.34 9.48 -3.85
N THR A 8 -4.54 8.84 -4.69
CA THR A 8 -3.29 8.19 -4.30
C THR A 8 -2.12 9.16 -4.17
N GLY A 9 -2.25 10.39 -4.71
CA GLY A 9 -1.14 11.32 -4.90
C GLY A 9 -0.45 11.14 -6.26
N ILE A 10 -0.62 9.99 -6.89
CA ILE A 10 -0.07 9.67 -8.21
C ILE A 10 -1.12 10.03 -9.26
N SER A 11 -1.07 11.27 -9.76
CA SER A 11 -2.11 11.82 -10.64
C SER A 11 -2.44 10.95 -11.86
N ALA A 12 -1.43 10.26 -12.39
CA ALA A 12 -1.61 9.38 -13.54
C ALA A 12 -2.38 8.10 -13.17
N LEU A 13 -2.11 7.54 -11.98
CA LEU A 13 -2.84 6.39 -11.43
C LEU A 13 -4.28 6.78 -11.08
N ASP A 14 -4.48 7.95 -10.46
CA ASP A 14 -5.81 8.43 -10.08
C ASP A 14 -6.72 8.58 -11.31
N ARG A 15 -6.19 9.08 -12.44
CA ARG A 15 -6.93 9.12 -13.71
C ARG A 15 -7.34 7.74 -14.21
N GLN A 16 -6.49 6.74 -14.08
CA GLN A 16 -6.80 5.36 -14.49
C GLN A 16 -7.84 4.69 -13.57
N LEU A 17 -7.90 5.14 -12.31
CA LEU A 17 -8.82 4.64 -11.29
C LEU A 17 -10.10 5.50 -11.18
N ASP A 18 -10.45 6.30 -12.19
CA ASP A 18 -11.63 7.17 -12.20
C ASP A 18 -11.69 8.13 -10.98
N GLY A 19 -10.54 8.71 -10.61
CA GLY A 19 -10.39 9.68 -9.52
C GLY A 19 -9.80 9.15 -8.24
N GLY A 20 -9.36 7.89 -8.20
CA GLY A 20 -8.69 7.29 -7.04
C GLY A 20 -9.38 6.03 -6.49
N ILE A 21 -9.12 5.72 -5.24
CA ILE A 21 -9.60 4.51 -4.54
C ILE A 21 -10.86 4.88 -3.74
N PRO A 22 -11.90 4.01 -3.69
CA PRO A 22 -13.06 4.29 -2.84
C PRO A 22 -12.68 4.48 -1.38
N ALA A 23 -13.21 5.51 -0.72
CA ALA A 23 -13.04 5.70 0.71
C ALA A 23 -13.53 4.47 1.49
N GLY A 24 -12.89 4.18 2.61
CA GLY A 24 -13.18 2.98 3.40
C GLY A 24 -12.56 1.68 2.86
N SER A 25 -11.61 1.76 1.92
CA SER A 25 -11.01 0.58 1.29
C SER A 25 -9.71 0.15 1.93
N VAL A 26 -9.48 -1.17 1.92
CA VAL A 26 -8.18 -1.79 2.22
C VAL A 26 -7.51 -2.23 0.92
N VAL A 27 -6.29 -1.75 0.70
CA VAL A 27 -5.45 -2.07 -0.46
C VAL A 27 -4.35 -3.04 -0.04
N ALA A 28 -4.16 -4.12 -0.77
CA ALA A 28 -2.96 -4.94 -0.69
C ALA A 28 -2.02 -4.56 -1.83
N LEU A 29 -0.84 -4.02 -1.50
CA LEU A 29 0.22 -3.76 -2.47
C LEU A 29 1.25 -4.90 -2.39
N THR A 30 1.28 -5.74 -3.40
CA THR A 30 2.28 -6.82 -3.49
C THR A 30 3.46 -6.38 -4.35
N ALA A 31 4.67 -6.58 -3.84
CA ALA A 31 5.90 -6.19 -4.53
C ALA A 31 7.09 -7.05 -4.09
N ALA A 32 8.06 -7.25 -4.98
CA ALA A 32 9.28 -7.95 -4.61
C ALA A 32 10.08 -7.14 -3.57
N PRO A 33 10.75 -7.79 -2.59
CA PRO A 33 11.57 -7.09 -1.59
C PRO A 33 12.67 -6.21 -2.17
N ALA A 34 13.15 -6.55 -3.37
CA ALA A 34 14.15 -5.78 -4.10
C ALA A 34 13.53 -4.87 -5.16
N SER A 35 12.39 -4.23 -4.84
CA SER A 35 11.72 -3.27 -5.73
C SER A 35 11.74 -1.87 -5.13
N GLN A 36 11.27 -0.90 -5.91
CA GLN A 36 11.06 0.49 -5.44
C GLN A 36 9.64 0.71 -4.88
N ALA A 37 9.01 -0.33 -4.32
CA ALA A 37 7.65 -0.23 -3.76
C ALA A 37 7.54 0.81 -2.64
N GLU A 38 8.61 1.04 -1.89
CA GLU A 38 8.65 2.06 -0.84
C GLU A 38 8.36 3.46 -1.38
N LEU A 39 8.86 3.81 -2.58
CA LEU A 39 8.56 5.11 -3.19
C LEU A 39 7.06 5.29 -3.43
N PHE A 40 6.37 4.21 -3.83
CA PHE A 40 4.91 4.23 -3.97
C PHE A 40 4.21 4.50 -2.63
N LEU A 41 4.68 3.88 -1.54
CA LEU A 41 4.14 4.12 -0.20
C LEU A 41 4.42 5.56 0.27
N TYR A 42 5.60 6.08 -0.03
CA TYR A 42 5.99 7.45 0.36
C TYR A 42 5.18 8.51 -0.39
N GLU A 43 4.92 8.33 -1.68
CA GLU A 43 4.05 9.23 -2.46
C GLU A 43 2.64 9.32 -1.88
N LEU A 44 2.08 8.19 -1.41
CA LEU A 44 0.76 8.17 -0.77
C LEU A 44 0.69 9.10 0.46
N THR A 45 1.81 9.33 1.16
CA THR A 45 1.84 10.23 2.32
C THR A 45 1.59 11.68 1.95
N GLY A 46 1.91 12.07 0.71
CA GLY A 46 1.68 13.42 0.19
C GLY A 46 0.21 13.74 -0.09
N ALA A 47 -0.65 12.71 -0.20
CA ALA A 47 -2.06 12.91 -0.57
C ALA A 47 -2.93 13.38 0.60
N ARG A 48 -2.64 12.96 1.83
CA ARG A 48 -3.38 13.32 3.06
C ARG A 48 -2.62 12.88 4.31
N ASP A 49 -3.13 13.27 5.48
CA ASP A 49 -2.60 12.82 6.77
C ASP A 49 -2.44 11.31 6.80
N THR A 50 -1.28 10.83 7.23
CA THR A 50 -0.91 9.43 7.14
C THR A 50 -0.34 8.92 8.47
N LEU A 51 -0.89 7.80 8.96
CA LEU A 51 -0.29 6.95 9.97
C LEU A 51 0.52 5.86 9.27
N TYR A 52 1.84 5.90 9.40
CA TYR A 52 2.75 4.90 8.83
C TYR A 52 3.25 3.96 9.94
N LEU A 53 2.83 2.71 9.88
CA LEU A 53 3.26 1.66 10.81
C LEU A 53 4.36 0.83 10.14
N THR A 54 5.58 0.93 10.67
CA THR A 54 6.70 0.09 10.26
C THR A 54 6.88 -1.07 11.22
N ILE A 55 7.16 -2.27 10.69
CA ILE A 55 7.26 -3.48 11.51
C ILE A 55 8.70 -4.00 11.55
N ASP A 56 9.42 -3.93 10.45
CA ASP A 56 10.79 -4.45 10.32
C ASP A 56 11.88 -3.37 10.48
N ARG A 57 11.49 -2.10 10.45
CA ARG A 57 12.42 -0.95 10.53
C ARG A 57 12.05 -0.06 11.70
N THR A 58 12.99 0.74 12.19
CA THR A 58 12.70 1.77 13.20
C THR A 58 11.95 2.94 12.59
N SER A 59 11.12 3.61 13.39
CA SER A 59 10.39 4.82 12.97
C SER A 59 11.33 5.90 12.43
N ASP A 60 12.48 6.13 13.07
CA ASP A 60 13.48 7.10 12.63
C ASP A 60 14.09 6.75 11.27
N ALA A 61 14.39 5.46 11.04
CA ALA A 61 14.94 5.02 9.76
C ALA A 61 13.94 5.22 8.61
N VAL A 62 12.65 4.98 8.86
CA VAL A 62 11.60 5.20 7.86
C VAL A 62 11.36 6.69 7.64
N ALA A 63 11.27 7.50 8.70
CA ALA A 63 11.09 8.95 8.60
C ALA A 63 12.21 9.60 7.78
N ASN A 64 13.48 9.25 8.07
CA ASN A 64 14.63 9.72 7.30
C ASN A 64 14.58 9.28 5.82
N SER A 65 14.08 8.08 5.56
CA SER A 65 13.94 7.58 4.17
C SER A 65 12.84 8.35 3.41
N ILE A 66 11.75 8.69 4.07
CA ILE A 66 10.66 9.51 3.49
C ILE A 66 11.17 10.91 3.20
N GLU A 67 11.89 11.55 4.13
CA GLU A 67 12.45 12.88 3.95
C GLU A 67 13.49 12.93 2.80
N ALA A 68 14.28 11.88 2.65
CA ALA A 68 15.29 11.77 1.59
C ALA A 68 14.72 11.28 0.24
N ALA A 69 13.46 10.92 0.18
CA ALA A 69 12.85 10.37 -1.04
C ALA A 69 12.79 11.44 -2.15
N PRO A 70 13.06 11.05 -3.42
CA PRO A 70 13.02 12.00 -4.54
C PRO A 70 11.59 12.37 -4.97
N THR A 71 10.58 11.76 -4.36
CA THR A 71 9.16 11.92 -4.70
C THR A 71 8.45 12.93 -3.79
N SER A 72 7.21 13.31 -4.15
CA SER A 72 6.39 14.22 -3.34
C SER A 72 5.84 13.51 -2.12
N THR A 73 6.45 13.74 -0.97
CA THR A 73 6.05 13.15 0.31
C THR A 73 5.31 14.14 1.18
N GLY A 74 4.47 13.64 2.11
CA GLY A 74 3.91 14.41 3.21
C GLY A 74 4.77 14.33 4.47
N ASP A 75 4.16 14.70 5.60
CA ASP A 75 4.74 14.59 6.94
C ASP A 75 3.94 13.52 7.74
N PRO A 76 4.15 12.23 7.48
CA PRO A 76 3.38 11.18 8.12
C PRO A 76 3.78 11.00 9.59
N THR A 77 2.82 10.59 10.42
CA THR A 77 3.13 10.06 11.74
C THR A 77 3.68 8.65 11.63
N VAL A 78 5.00 8.49 11.73
CA VAL A 78 5.64 7.16 11.68
C VAL A 78 5.69 6.53 13.08
N ARG A 79 5.29 5.27 13.18
CA ARG A 79 5.35 4.47 14.42
C ARG A 79 5.91 3.10 14.11
N ASP A 80 6.87 2.64 14.90
CA ASP A 80 7.33 1.26 14.87
C ASP A 80 6.45 0.36 15.75
N VAL A 81 6.11 -0.79 15.21
CA VAL A 81 5.35 -1.81 15.91
C VAL A 81 6.33 -2.76 16.59
N THR A 82 6.64 -2.47 17.85
CA THR A 82 7.62 -3.23 18.65
C THR A 82 6.98 -4.16 19.66
N GLY A 83 7.76 -5.13 20.16
CA GLY A 83 7.41 -6.03 21.27
C GLY A 83 6.84 -7.37 20.83
N ASP A 84 6.47 -8.19 21.83
CA ASP A 84 6.11 -9.62 21.64
C ASP A 84 4.70 -9.85 21.08
N ALA A 85 3.89 -8.80 20.95
CA ALA A 85 2.51 -8.88 20.46
C ALA A 85 2.24 -7.89 19.30
N PRO A 86 2.91 -8.03 18.15
CA PRO A 86 2.82 -7.06 17.08
C PRO A 86 1.38 -6.89 16.54
N LEU A 87 0.60 -7.95 16.47
CA LEU A 87 -0.78 -7.90 16.00
C LEU A 87 -1.67 -7.05 16.93
N ASP A 88 -1.56 -7.25 18.25
CA ASP A 88 -2.36 -6.51 19.24
C ASP A 88 -1.91 -5.04 19.32
N ASN A 89 -0.61 -4.77 19.17
CA ASN A 89 -0.07 -3.42 19.16
C ASN A 89 -0.51 -2.66 17.89
N THR A 90 -0.47 -3.32 16.73
CA THR A 90 -1.01 -2.75 15.49
C THR A 90 -2.50 -2.43 15.62
N SER A 91 -3.32 -3.35 16.16
CA SER A 91 -4.76 -3.11 16.38
C SER A 91 -5.04 -1.88 17.24
N LYS A 92 -4.24 -1.66 18.30
CA LYS A 92 -4.38 -0.48 19.17
C LYS A 92 -4.07 0.83 18.43
N LEU A 93 -3.04 0.84 17.57
CA LEU A 93 -2.66 2.01 16.77
C LEU A 93 -3.72 2.31 15.72
N ILE A 94 -4.26 1.28 15.06
CA ILE A 94 -5.34 1.42 14.08
C ILE A 94 -6.62 1.98 14.70
N ALA A 95 -6.95 1.60 15.93
CA ALA A 95 -8.14 2.12 16.63
C ALA A 95 -8.11 3.64 16.85
N ALA A 96 -6.93 4.27 16.76
CA ALA A 96 -6.75 5.71 16.87
C ALA A 96 -6.59 6.41 15.50
N LEU A 97 -6.90 5.72 14.40
CA LEU A 97 -6.80 6.28 13.05
C LEU A 97 -7.76 7.47 12.89
N PRO A 98 -7.26 8.66 12.49
CA PRO A 98 -8.12 9.81 12.23
C PRO A 98 -9.04 9.60 11.02
N ASP A 99 -10.12 10.37 10.95
CA ASP A 99 -11.02 10.36 9.80
C ASP A 99 -10.30 10.85 8.52
N ALA A 100 -10.70 10.31 7.39
CA ALA A 100 -10.24 10.67 6.05
C ALA A 100 -8.70 10.65 5.90
N SER A 101 -8.01 9.74 6.60
CA SER A 101 -6.56 9.61 6.61
C SER A 101 -6.07 8.36 5.84
N ASN A 102 -4.77 8.27 5.65
CA ASN A 102 -4.12 7.03 5.21
C ASN A 102 -3.56 6.25 6.39
N LEU A 103 -3.68 4.94 6.32
CA LEU A 103 -2.91 3.99 7.11
C LEU A 103 -1.99 3.21 6.17
N ILE A 104 -0.71 3.16 6.49
CA ILE A 104 0.26 2.29 5.80
C ILE A 104 0.79 1.29 6.82
N VAL A 105 0.81 0.00 6.46
CA VAL A 105 1.44 -1.07 7.24
C VAL A 105 2.55 -1.70 6.41
N ASP A 106 3.79 -1.53 6.85
CA ASP A 106 4.99 -1.88 6.08
C ASP A 106 6.05 -2.65 6.89
N PRO A 107 6.27 -3.92 6.53
CA PRO A 107 5.42 -4.82 5.77
C PRO A 107 4.35 -5.51 6.65
N ILE A 108 3.29 -6.02 6.03
CA ILE A 108 2.25 -6.81 6.73
C ILE A 108 2.71 -8.23 7.10
N ASP A 109 3.78 -8.70 6.52
CA ASP A 109 4.27 -10.08 6.51
C ASP A 109 4.41 -10.70 7.92
N VAL A 110 4.88 -9.92 8.88
CA VAL A 110 5.01 -10.37 10.28
C VAL A 110 3.64 -10.67 10.89
N LEU A 111 2.63 -9.85 10.57
CA LEU A 111 1.27 -10.03 11.08
C LEU A 111 0.59 -11.25 10.43
N GLU A 112 0.90 -11.56 9.18
CA GLU A 112 0.40 -12.74 8.47
C GLU A 112 0.95 -14.07 9.00
N ARG A 113 1.96 -14.05 9.88
CA ARG A 113 2.54 -15.27 10.51
C ARG A 113 1.85 -15.66 11.81
N HIS A 114 0.78 -14.96 12.19
CA HIS A 114 -0.02 -15.28 13.36
C HIS A 114 -1.06 -16.37 13.07
N GLU A 115 -1.71 -16.87 14.14
CA GLU A 115 -2.78 -17.85 14.03
C GLU A 115 -3.93 -17.35 13.13
N PRO A 116 -4.43 -18.17 12.18
CA PRO A 116 -5.42 -17.75 11.19
C PRO A 116 -6.68 -17.09 11.78
N PRO A 117 -7.27 -17.57 12.91
CA PRO A 117 -8.45 -16.90 13.49
C PRO A 117 -8.13 -15.50 14.02
N ARG A 118 -6.95 -15.32 14.64
CA ARG A 118 -6.52 -14.02 15.16
C ARG A 118 -6.27 -13.02 14.03
N TYR A 119 -5.58 -13.46 12.98
CA TYR A 119 -5.31 -12.62 11.81
C TYR A 119 -6.58 -12.21 11.08
N ARG A 120 -7.53 -13.13 10.87
CA ARG A 120 -8.83 -12.80 10.26
C ARG A 120 -9.63 -11.80 11.11
N LYS A 121 -9.59 -11.94 12.43
CA LYS A 121 -10.19 -10.97 13.33
C LYS A 121 -9.58 -9.59 13.17
N PHE A 122 -8.24 -9.51 13.14
CA PHE A 122 -7.49 -8.28 12.88
C PHE A 122 -7.90 -7.63 11.56
N MET A 123 -7.96 -8.39 10.47
CA MET A 123 -8.36 -7.88 9.16
C MET A 123 -9.80 -7.35 9.14
N ASN A 124 -10.72 -7.99 9.86
CA ASN A 124 -12.09 -7.49 9.99
C ASN A 124 -12.16 -6.19 10.81
N GLU A 125 -11.39 -6.09 11.88
CA GLU A 125 -11.28 -4.87 12.70
C GLU A 125 -10.69 -3.72 11.89
N LEU A 126 -9.63 -3.98 11.13
CA LEU A 126 -9.03 -3.03 10.20
C LEU A 126 -10.04 -2.53 9.16
N GLN A 127 -10.75 -3.43 8.47
CA GLN A 127 -11.77 -3.06 7.48
C GLN A 127 -12.87 -2.19 8.10
N ASN A 128 -13.36 -2.56 9.29
CA ASN A 128 -14.38 -1.78 9.98
C ASN A 128 -13.88 -0.38 10.37
N GLN A 129 -12.65 -0.27 10.89
CA GLN A 129 -12.08 1.01 11.26
C GLN A 129 -11.91 1.92 10.03
N VAL A 130 -11.30 1.41 8.96
CA VAL A 130 -11.08 2.16 7.72
C VAL A 130 -12.39 2.60 7.09
N TYR A 131 -13.42 1.74 7.10
CA TYR A 131 -14.75 2.07 6.62
C TYR A 131 -15.44 3.15 7.47
N ASN A 132 -15.36 3.06 8.80
CA ASN A 132 -16.01 4.00 9.71
C ASN A 132 -15.38 5.40 9.70
N THR A 133 -14.10 5.49 9.34
CA THR A 133 -13.34 6.76 9.28
C THR A 133 -13.22 7.31 7.86
N ASP A 134 -13.85 6.68 6.85
CA ASP A 134 -13.69 7.03 5.44
C ASP A 134 -12.23 7.16 5.00
N SER A 135 -11.36 6.33 5.61
CA SER A 135 -9.91 6.33 5.41
C SER A 135 -9.49 5.33 4.32
N LEU A 136 -8.19 5.25 4.06
CA LEU A 136 -7.58 4.28 3.16
C LEU A 136 -6.48 3.52 3.90
N ALA A 137 -6.52 2.19 3.92
CA ALA A 137 -5.41 1.38 4.40
C ALA A 137 -4.64 0.75 3.24
N VAL A 138 -3.30 0.83 3.28
CA VAL A 138 -2.40 0.16 2.33
C VAL A 138 -1.51 -0.81 3.11
N LEU A 139 -1.61 -2.08 2.77
CA LEU A 139 -0.84 -3.17 3.34
C LEU A 139 0.27 -3.55 2.35
N HIS A 140 1.52 -3.26 2.69
CA HIS A 140 2.66 -3.66 1.88
C HIS A 140 2.94 -5.15 2.11
N CYS A 141 2.83 -5.92 1.07
CA CYS A 141 2.95 -7.37 1.04
C CYS A 141 4.22 -7.74 0.26
N LEU A 142 5.23 -8.28 0.91
CA LEU A 142 6.46 -8.69 0.23
C LEU A 142 6.23 -9.96 -0.60
N ASP A 143 6.45 -9.89 -1.90
CA ASP A 143 6.39 -11.03 -2.84
C ASP A 143 7.81 -11.56 -3.10
N GLY A 144 8.34 -12.26 -2.11
CA GLY A 144 9.68 -12.85 -2.12
C GLY A 144 9.65 -14.37 -2.04
N HIS A 145 10.77 -14.98 -1.62
CA HIS A 145 10.88 -16.45 -1.50
C HIS A 145 10.15 -17.04 -0.28
N ALA A 146 9.87 -16.23 0.73
CA ALA A 146 9.27 -16.67 1.99
C ALA A 146 7.94 -15.97 2.28
N VAL A 147 7.02 -16.07 1.32
CA VAL A 147 5.66 -15.50 1.45
C VAL A 147 4.91 -16.19 2.59
N PRO A 148 4.29 -15.42 3.52
CA PRO A 148 3.50 -15.99 4.60
C PRO A 148 2.28 -16.80 4.11
N GLU A 149 1.90 -17.84 4.86
CA GLU A 149 0.74 -18.69 4.51
C GLU A 149 -0.59 -17.94 4.44
N LEU A 150 -0.75 -16.85 5.21
CA LEU A 150 -1.97 -16.05 5.23
C LEU A 150 -2.02 -14.94 4.18
N ARG A 151 -1.04 -14.84 3.27
CA ARG A 151 -1.03 -13.89 2.18
C ARG A 151 -2.31 -13.96 1.32
N ASP A 152 -2.75 -15.16 0.98
CA ASP A 152 -4.00 -15.34 0.22
C ASP A 152 -5.20 -14.81 0.99
N THR A 153 -5.20 -14.89 2.32
CA THR A 153 -6.24 -14.30 3.17
C THR A 153 -6.22 -12.77 3.07
N THR A 154 -5.05 -12.14 3.16
CA THR A 154 -4.88 -10.68 2.99
C THR A 154 -5.41 -10.22 1.64
N VAL A 155 -4.94 -10.83 0.56
CA VAL A 155 -5.33 -10.50 -0.82
C VAL A 155 -6.83 -10.74 -1.06
N HIS A 156 -7.39 -11.83 -0.48
CA HIS A 156 -8.81 -12.11 -0.57
C HIS A 156 -9.66 -11.10 0.18
N MET A 157 -9.26 -10.67 1.38
CA MET A 157 -9.99 -9.72 2.21
C MET A 157 -9.84 -8.27 1.70
N ALA A 158 -8.69 -7.88 1.18
CA ALA A 158 -8.49 -6.55 0.61
C ALA A 158 -9.55 -6.19 -0.45
N ASP A 159 -9.91 -4.92 -0.56
CA ASP A 159 -10.86 -4.40 -1.54
C ASP A 159 -10.19 -4.13 -2.87
N VAL A 160 -8.96 -3.66 -2.83
CA VAL A 160 -8.12 -3.39 -4.00
C VAL A 160 -6.82 -4.18 -3.88
N VAL A 161 -6.35 -4.72 -4.99
CA VAL A 161 -5.05 -5.37 -5.07
C VAL A 161 -4.20 -4.68 -6.11
N PHE A 162 -3.06 -4.16 -5.69
CA PHE A 162 -2.00 -3.65 -6.53
C PHE A 162 -0.86 -4.65 -6.58
N GLN A 163 -0.42 -5.00 -7.78
CA GLN A 163 0.75 -5.87 -7.96
C GLN A 163 1.82 -5.10 -8.72
N LEU A 164 2.89 -4.74 -8.02
CA LEU A 164 4.05 -4.08 -8.59
C LEU A 164 5.09 -5.13 -8.99
N GLN A 165 5.36 -5.22 -10.28
CA GLN A 165 6.37 -6.10 -10.85
C GLN A 165 7.53 -5.29 -11.42
N THR A 166 8.74 -5.64 -11.01
CA THR A 166 9.99 -5.08 -11.56
C THR A 166 10.65 -6.14 -12.42
N LYS A 167 10.92 -5.82 -13.67
CA LYS A 167 11.55 -6.73 -14.63
C LYS A 167 12.71 -6.04 -15.35
N LEU A 168 13.76 -6.80 -15.65
CA LEU A 168 14.82 -6.36 -16.53
C LEU A 168 14.41 -6.65 -17.97
N LYS A 169 14.39 -5.60 -18.82
CA LYS A 169 14.14 -5.71 -20.26
C LYS A 169 15.32 -5.15 -21.02
N GLY A 170 16.19 -6.04 -21.50
CA GLY A 170 17.51 -5.65 -22.03
C GLY A 170 18.39 -5.10 -20.91
N ASP A 171 18.77 -3.83 -21.01
CA ASP A 171 19.58 -3.07 -20.05
C ASP A 171 18.74 -2.09 -19.19
N ARG A 172 17.41 -2.14 -19.31
CA ARG A 172 16.48 -1.25 -18.60
C ARG A 172 15.66 -1.98 -17.55
N VAL A 173 15.44 -1.32 -16.42
CA VAL A 173 14.49 -1.76 -15.39
C VAL A 173 13.12 -1.23 -15.78
N GLU A 174 12.12 -2.12 -15.88
CA GLU A 174 10.74 -1.79 -16.17
C GLU A 174 9.87 -2.15 -14.96
N ASN A 175 9.14 -1.17 -14.43
CA ASN A 175 8.17 -1.38 -13.37
C ASN A 175 6.76 -1.35 -13.95
N ARG A 176 5.97 -2.38 -13.61
CA ARG A 176 4.57 -2.52 -14.05
C ARG A 176 3.65 -2.71 -12.86
N LEU A 177 2.64 -1.87 -12.77
CA LEU A 177 1.56 -2.00 -11.81
C LEU A 177 0.35 -2.62 -12.51
N THR A 178 -0.16 -3.71 -11.95
CA THR A 178 -1.45 -4.29 -12.33
C THR A 178 -2.46 -4.15 -11.21
N VAL A 179 -3.74 -4.05 -11.55
CA VAL A 179 -4.85 -3.91 -10.59
C VAL A 179 -5.87 -5.03 -10.85
N PRO A 180 -5.53 -6.29 -10.48
CA PRO A 180 -6.38 -7.44 -10.79
C PRO A 180 -7.69 -7.47 -10.01
N LYS A 181 -7.77 -6.71 -8.92
CA LYS A 181 -8.97 -6.62 -8.06
C LYS A 181 -9.23 -5.17 -7.68
N PHE A 182 -10.50 -4.75 -7.89
CA PHE A 182 -10.95 -3.40 -7.54
C PHE A 182 -12.43 -3.43 -7.18
N ARG A 183 -12.76 -3.60 -5.88
CA ARG A 183 -14.13 -3.52 -5.39
C ARG A 183 -14.63 -2.08 -5.41
N GLY A 184 -15.88 -1.88 -5.82
CA GLY A 184 -16.48 -0.53 -5.91
C GLY A 184 -15.96 0.30 -7.08
N GLY A 185 -15.21 -0.30 -8.02
CA GLY A 185 -14.70 0.33 -9.21
C GLY A 185 -14.50 -0.64 -10.36
N ARG A 186 -13.86 -0.17 -11.42
CA ARG A 186 -13.51 -0.97 -12.59
C ARG A 186 -12.07 -1.45 -12.45
N ALA A 187 -11.85 -2.77 -12.46
CA ALA A 187 -10.51 -3.35 -12.56
C ALA A 187 -9.85 -2.94 -13.89
N LEU A 188 -8.55 -2.67 -13.85
CA LEU A 188 -7.81 -2.31 -15.06
C LEU A 188 -7.49 -3.57 -15.87
N SER A 189 -7.72 -3.51 -17.19
CA SER A 189 -7.37 -4.59 -18.11
C SER A 189 -5.88 -4.60 -18.46
N ASP A 190 -5.24 -3.45 -18.38
CA ASP A 190 -3.87 -3.24 -18.82
C ASP A 190 -2.94 -2.92 -17.65
N ALA A 191 -1.70 -3.37 -17.76
CA ALA A 191 -0.66 -2.99 -16.81
C ALA A 191 -0.22 -1.55 -17.06
N ILE A 192 -0.06 -0.79 -15.98
CA ILE A 192 0.47 0.57 -16.01
C ILE A 192 1.99 0.47 -15.90
N LYS A 193 2.72 1.02 -16.86
CA LYS A 193 4.17 1.19 -16.74
C LYS A 193 4.45 2.39 -15.83
N LEU A 194 5.28 2.19 -14.82
CA LEU A 194 5.67 3.23 -13.88
C LEU A 194 7.15 3.56 -14.04
N ASP A 195 7.47 4.84 -14.08
CA ASP A 195 8.81 5.33 -13.79
C ASP A 195 8.91 5.56 -12.28
N LEU A 196 9.84 4.87 -11.63
CA LEU A 196 10.08 4.94 -10.18
C LEU A 196 11.51 5.48 -9.91
N THR A 197 11.98 6.44 -10.70
CA THR A 197 13.34 6.99 -10.54
C THR A 197 13.38 8.25 -9.69
N GLU A 198 12.77 9.34 -10.14
CA GLU A 198 12.76 10.64 -9.44
C GLU A 198 11.38 11.05 -8.95
N ALA A 199 10.33 10.58 -9.62
CA ALA A 199 8.93 10.75 -9.25
C ALA A 199 8.15 9.56 -9.77
N ILE A 200 6.99 9.28 -9.17
CA ILE A 200 6.13 8.22 -9.71
C ILE A 200 5.29 8.80 -10.84
N ASP A 201 5.62 8.43 -12.06
CA ASP A 201 4.86 8.81 -13.25
C ASP A 201 4.59 7.60 -14.13
N ILE A 202 3.61 7.74 -15.05
CA ILE A 202 3.35 6.71 -16.06
C ILE A 202 4.38 6.85 -17.17
N ASP A 203 5.15 5.79 -17.40
CA ASP A 203 6.02 5.69 -18.57
C ASP A 203 5.17 5.61 -19.85
N THR A 204 5.15 6.72 -20.59
CA THR A 204 4.43 6.84 -21.86
C THR A 204 5.25 6.36 -23.05
N SER A 205 6.46 5.84 -22.85
CA SER A 205 7.28 5.30 -23.92
C SER A 205 6.55 4.12 -24.60
N ARG A 206 6.34 4.24 -25.92
CA ARG A 206 5.75 3.16 -26.71
C ARG A 206 6.75 2.02 -26.84
N ASP A 207 6.32 0.79 -26.58
CA ASP A 207 7.06 -0.39 -27.03
C ASP A 207 7.13 -0.33 -28.57
N ILE A 208 8.28 0.06 -29.12
CA ILE A 208 8.56 -0.14 -30.53
C ILE A 208 8.92 -1.62 -30.68
N ALA A 209 7.98 -2.39 -31.22
CA ALA A 209 8.17 -3.80 -31.54
C ALA A 209 9.14 -3.97 -32.71
#